data_da8e8ec9a2a922c88f24740e4030e7f5
#
_entry.id   da8e8ec9a2a922c88f24740e4030e7f5
#
_cell.length_a   1.000
_cell.length_b   1.000
_cell.length_c   1.000
_cell.angle_alpha   90.00
_cell.angle_beta   90.00
_cell.angle_gamma   90.00
#
_symmetry.space_group_name_H-M   'P 1'
#
loop_
_entity.id
_entity.type
_entity.pdbx_description
1 polymer ?
#
loop_
_entity_poly.entity_id
_entity_poly.type
_entity_poly.pdbx_seq_one_letter_code
_entity_poly.pdbx_strand_id
1 'polypeptide(L)'
;MKIAIINGPNLNLLGTREPDQYGSETFETYFEKLQAKFPSITFTYYQSNIEGELINELQLAGSLVDAIVLNPAGYTHTSVAIGDTIAAITAPVIEVHISNVHARENFRKISHVSAKCKGTISGFGMKGYELAVTSLQIR
;
A
#
# COMPACT_ATOMS: atom_id res chain seq x y z
N MET A 1 -16.28 4.43 -7.93
CA MET A 1 -15.44 4.18 -6.74
C MET A 1 -14.13 4.92 -6.87
N LYS A 2 -13.70 5.53 -5.78
CA LYS A 2 -12.42 6.24 -5.69
C LYS A 2 -11.50 5.47 -4.76
N ILE A 3 -10.29 5.16 -5.23
CA ILE A 3 -9.28 4.43 -4.45
C ILE A 3 -7.98 5.21 -4.46
N ALA A 4 -7.41 5.44 -3.29
CA ALA A 4 -6.08 6.02 -3.15
C ALA A 4 -5.05 4.90 -3.00
N ILE A 5 -3.99 4.95 -3.82
CA ILE A 5 -2.81 4.10 -3.65
C ILE A 5 -1.76 4.94 -2.94
N ILE A 6 -1.30 4.48 -1.79
CA ILE A 6 -0.31 5.20 -0.98
C ILE A 6 0.87 4.27 -0.74
N ASN A 7 2.05 4.67 -1.19
CA ASN A 7 3.29 3.93 -1.06
C ASN A 7 4.28 4.62 -0.13
N GLY A 8 4.88 3.84 0.73
CA GLY A 8 5.87 4.27 1.72
C GLY A 8 7.30 4.29 1.19
N PRO A 9 8.27 4.27 2.12
CA PRO A 9 9.68 4.54 1.81
C PRO A 9 10.28 3.51 0.86
N ASN A 10 11.15 4.02 0.02
CA ASN A 10 11.94 3.26 -0.96
C ASN A 10 11.14 2.72 -2.15
N LEU A 11 9.82 2.85 -2.17
CA LEU A 11 9.00 2.37 -3.28
C LEU A 11 9.13 3.28 -4.52
N ASN A 12 9.69 4.48 -4.36
CA ASN A 12 10.12 5.31 -5.48
C ASN A 12 11.29 4.69 -6.26
N LEU A 13 11.98 3.71 -5.67
CA LEU A 13 13.12 3.04 -6.29
C LEU A 13 12.76 1.73 -6.99
N LEU A 14 11.49 1.38 -7.08
CA LEU A 14 11.06 0.19 -7.80
C LEU A 14 11.54 0.25 -9.26
N GLY A 15 12.03 -0.90 -9.75
CA GLY A 15 12.63 -0.99 -11.08
C GLY A 15 14.15 -0.82 -11.07
N THR A 16 14.73 -0.26 -10.01
CA THR A 16 16.16 -0.01 -9.90
C THR A 16 16.82 -0.67 -8.69
N ARG A 17 16.00 -1.09 -7.69
CA ARG A 17 16.47 -1.64 -6.42
C ARG A 17 16.05 -3.10 -6.31
N GLU A 18 17.03 -3.97 -5.98
CA GLU A 18 16.79 -5.40 -5.75
C GLU A 18 15.89 -6.05 -6.82
N PRO A 19 16.33 -6.07 -8.12
CA PRO A 19 15.45 -6.53 -9.20
C PRO A 19 14.96 -7.98 -9.04
N ASP A 20 15.76 -8.85 -8.41
CA ASP A 20 15.39 -10.24 -8.16
C ASP A 20 14.20 -10.38 -7.23
N GLN A 21 14.01 -9.41 -6.34
CA GLN A 21 12.93 -9.42 -5.35
C GLN A 21 11.72 -8.57 -5.77
N TYR A 22 11.96 -7.42 -6.39
CA TYR A 22 10.93 -6.42 -6.68
C TYR A 22 10.65 -6.27 -8.19
N GLY A 23 11.46 -6.91 -9.06
CA GLY A 23 11.34 -6.78 -10.50
C GLY A 23 11.96 -5.50 -11.04
N SER A 24 11.88 -5.31 -12.36
CA SER A 24 12.48 -4.17 -13.07
C SER A 24 11.47 -3.09 -13.48
N GLU A 25 10.19 -3.29 -13.22
CA GLU A 25 9.13 -2.34 -13.57
C GLU A 25 9.03 -1.24 -12.52
N THR A 26 8.94 0.03 -12.95
CA THR A 26 8.68 1.14 -12.04
C THR A 26 7.24 1.10 -11.57
N PHE A 27 6.96 1.73 -10.42
CA PHE A 27 5.58 1.81 -9.96
C PHE A 27 4.71 2.64 -10.90
N GLU A 28 5.24 3.71 -11.46
CA GLU A 28 4.51 4.57 -12.38
C GLU A 28 4.02 3.80 -13.61
N THR A 29 4.87 2.95 -14.19
CA THR A 29 4.49 2.09 -15.31
C THR A 29 3.44 1.07 -14.89
N TYR A 30 3.61 0.45 -13.74
CA TYR A 30 2.62 -0.49 -13.21
C TYR A 30 1.28 0.19 -12.94
N PHE A 31 1.32 1.41 -12.40
CA PHE A 31 0.11 2.16 -12.06
C PHE A 31 -0.74 2.45 -13.31
N GLU A 32 -0.11 2.76 -14.43
CA GLU A 32 -0.84 2.92 -15.70
C GLU A 32 -1.58 1.64 -16.08
N LYS A 33 -0.93 0.49 -15.93
CA LYS A 33 -1.56 -0.81 -16.20
C LYS A 33 -2.72 -1.10 -15.25
N LEU A 34 -2.54 -0.76 -13.98
CA LEU A 34 -3.60 -0.94 -12.98
C LEU A 34 -4.82 -0.10 -13.32
N GLN A 35 -4.62 1.16 -13.68
CA GLN A 35 -5.71 2.05 -14.10
C GLN A 35 -6.43 1.52 -15.34
N ALA A 36 -5.69 1.02 -16.31
CA ALA A 36 -6.26 0.45 -17.54
C ALA A 36 -7.11 -0.80 -17.24
N LYS A 37 -6.70 -1.58 -16.25
CA LYS A 37 -7.42 -2.81 -15.88
C LYS A 37 -8.73 -2.53 -15.14
N PHE A 38 -8.84 -1.40 -14.45
CA PHE A 38 -10.05 -1.02 -13.70
C PHE A 38 -10.55 0.35 -14.17
N PRO A 39 -11.04 0.45 -15.42
CA PRO A 39 -11.37 1.74 -16.00
C PRO A 39 -12.53 2.48 -15.32
N SER A 40 -13.35 1.78 -14.54
CA SER A 40 -14.46 2.38 -13.79
C SER A 40 -14.04 2.95 -12.44
N ILE A 41 -12.79 2.71 -12.02
CA ILE A 41 -12.28 3.21 -10.75
C ILE A 41 -11.43 4.46 -10.99
N THR A 42 -11.65 5.49 -10.17
CA THR A 42 -10.82 6.68 -10.16
C THR A 42 -9.71 6.46 -9.12
N PHE A 43 -8.47 6.41 -9.58
CA PHE A 43 -7.31 6.23 -8.71
C PHE A 43 -6.58 7.53 -8.47
N THR A 44 -6.06 7.69 -7.26
CA THR A 44 -5.00 8.65 -6.94
C THR A 44 -3.77 7.88 -6.48
N TYR A 45 -2.59 8.48 -6.64
CA TYR A 45 -1.34 7.88 -6.23
C TYR A 45 -0.48 8.88 -5.46
N TYR A 46 0.08 8.42 -4.36
CA TYR A 46 0.99 9.20 -3.54
C TYR A 46 2.11 8.30 -3.02
N GLN A 47 3.33 8.80 -3.02
CA GLN A 47 4.50 8.10 -2.46
C GLN A 47 5.32 9.08 -1.63
N SER A 48 5.77 8.65 -0.46
CA SER A 48 6.72 9.41 0.34
C SER A 48 7.60 8.48 1.16
N ASN A 49 8.83 8.93 1.42
CA ASN A 49 9.76 8.29 2.34
C ASN A 49 9.56 8.79 3.78
N ILE A 50 8.76 9.82 3.97
CA ILE A 50 8.64 10.54 5.24
C ILE A 50 7.36 10.09 5.95
N GLU A 51 7.52 9.54 7.15
CA GLU A 51 6.41 9.01 7.94
C GLU A 51 5.29 10.03 8.16
N GLY A 52 5.64 11.26 8.54
CA GLY A 52 4.66 12.31 8.78
C GLY A 52 3.87 12.70 7.53
N GLU A 53 4.52 12.67 6.36
CA GLU A 53 3.83 12.92 5.09
C GLU A 53 2.83 11.81 4.77
N LEU A 54 3.18 10.55 5.05
CA LEU A 54 2.26 9.44 4.88
C LEU A 54 1.04 9.58 5.80
N ILE A 55 1.26 10.00 7.04
CA ILE A 55 0.18 10.25 7.99
C ILE A 55 -0.75 11.36 7.48
N ASN A 56 -0.18 12.47 7.00
CA ASN A 56 -0.95 13.58 6.46
C ASN A 56 -1.80 13.13 5.25
N GLU A 57 -1.22 12.32 4.36
CA GLU A 57 -1.93 11.83 3.19
C GLU A 57 -3.03 10.84 3.56
N LEU A 58 -2.80 9.95 4.52
CA LEU A 58 -3.82 9.04 5.04
C LEU A 58 -5.00 9.82 5.63
N GLN A 59 -4.73 10.86 6.38
CA GLN A 59 -5.78 11.71 6.96
C GLN A 59 -6.59 12.41 5.86
N LEU A 60 -5.91 12.95 4.86
CA LEU A 60 -6.56 13.63 3.75
C LEU A 60 -7.41 12.64 2.92
N ALA A 61 -6.79 11.58 2.44
CA ALA A 61 -7.45 10.58 1.61
C ALA A 61 -8.58 9.88 2.39
N GLY A 62 -8.38 9.62 3.67
CA GLY A 62 -9.33 8.89 4.51
C GLY A 62 -10.73 9.49 4.57
N SER A 63 -10.89 10.77 4.24
CA SER A 63 -12.18 11.44 4.17
C SER A 63 -12.69 11.68 2.74
N LEU A 64 -11.86 11.40 1.73
CA LEU A 64 -12.16 11.75 0.34
C LEU A 64 -12.40 10.54 -0.57
N VAL A 65 -11.85 9.38 -0.22
CA VAL A 65 -11.93 8.19 -1.07
C VAL A 65 -12.76 7.08 -0.42
N ASP A 66 -13.16 6.12 -1.24
CA ASP A 66 -13.95 4.97 -0.77
C ASP A 66 -13.07 3.91 -0.09
N ALA A 67 -11.80 3.83 -0.48
CA ALA A 67 -10.84 2.90 0.11
C ALA A 67 -9.41 3.33 -0.18
N ILE A 68 -8.48 2.84 0.64
CA ILE A 68 -7.05 3.08 0.49
C ILE A 68 -6.33 1.74 0.36
N VAL A 69 -5.43 1.64 -0.61
CA VAL A 69 -4.46 0.55 -0.72
C VAL A 69 -3.12 1.12 -0.28
N LEU A 70 -2.63 0.65 0.85
CA LEU A 70 -1.43 1.18 1.49
C LEU A 70 -0.32 0.14 1.46
N ASN A 71 0.83 0.52 0.92
CA ASN A 71 2.08 -0.22 1.12
C ASN A 71 2.97 0.62 2.04
N PRO A 72 2.97 0.34 3.36
CA PRO A 72 3.75 1.14 4.30
C PRO A 72 5.23 0.82 4.25
N ALA A 73 5.63 -0.20 3.50
CA ALA A 73 7.00 -0.69 3.43
C ALA A 73 7.54 -0.98 4.83
N GLY A 74 8.77 -0.62 5.12
CA GLY A 74 9.38 -0.90 6.43
C GLY A 74 8.67 -0.26 7.62
N TYR A 75 7.88 0.78 7.40
CA TYR A 75 7.15 1.42 8.50
C TYR A 75 6.08 0.51 9.13
N THR A 76 5.64 -0.55 8.46
CA THR A 76 4.72 -1.50 9.08
C THR A 76 5.31 -2.12 10.35
N HIS A 77 6.65 -2.24 10.40
CA HIS A 77 7.34 -2.88 11.52
C HIS A 77 7.70 -1.91 12.65
N THR A 78 7.54 -0.60 12.44
CA THR A 78 8.02 0.42 13.38
C THR A 78 7.01 1.50 13.72
N SER A 79 6.03 1.78 12.86
CA SER A 79 5.19 2.96 13.01
C SER A 79 3.88 2.67 13.73
N VAL A 80 3.88 2.91 15.02
CA VAL A 80 2.65 2.98 15.82
C VAL A 80 1.77 4.12 15.32
N ALA A 81 2.38 5.25 14.91
CA ALA A 81 1.65 6.44 14.47
C ALA A 81 0.83 6.19 13.19
N ILE A 82 1.37 5.44 12.21
CA ILE A 82 0.60 5.07 11.02
C ILE A 82 -0.57 4.16 11.42
N GLY A 83 -0.33 3.17 12.28
CA GLY A 83 -1.41 2.31 12.79
C GLY A 83 -2.53 3.10 13.45
N ASP A 84 -2.18 4.06 14.30
CA ASP A 84 -3.15 4.93 14.97
C ASP A 84 -3.94 5.78 13.96
N THR A 85 -3.26 6.25 12.91
CA THR A 85 -3.91 7.02 11.84
C THR A 85 -4.96 6.19 11.10
N ILE A 86 -4.61 4.96 10.75
CA ILE A 86 -5.55 4.05 10.07
C ILE A 86 -6.79 3.80 10.93
N ALA A 87 -6.59 3.62 12.22
CA ALA A 87 -7.70 3.44 13.16
C ALA A 87 -8.61 4.68 13.26
N ALA A 88 -8.07 5.86 13.00
CA ALA A 88 -8.79 7.13 13.16
C ALA A 88 -9.57 7.57 11.90
N ILE A 89 -9.18 7.08 10.72
CA ILE A 89 -9.83 7.48 9.46
C ILE A 89 -11.03 6.60 9.14
N THR A 90 -11.91 7.09 8.24
CA THR A 90 -13.14 6.38 7.90
C THR A 90 -12.94 5.37 6.78
N ALA A 91 -12.16 5.71 5.75
CA ALA A 91 -11.94 4.82 4.60
C ALA A 91 -11.25 3.52 5.03
N PRO A 92 -11.74 2.36 4.60
CA PRO A 92 -11.06 1.11 4.87
C PRO A 92 -9.71 1.06 4.16
N VAL A 93 -8.73 0.42 4.81
CA VAL A 93 -7.36 0.30 4.30
C VAL A 93 -7.04 -1.17 4.07
N ILE A 94 -6.55 -1.49 2.88
CA ILE A 94 -5.94 -2.79 2.59
C ILE A 94 -4.42 -2.58 2.56
N GLU A 95 -3.71 -3.32 3.38
CA GLU A 95 -2.24 -3.28 3.41
C GLU A 95 -1.67 -4.23 2.36
N VAL A 96 -0.67 -3.76 1.59
CA VAL A 96 0.00 -4.56 0.56
C VAL A 96 1.50 -4.55 0.80
N HIS A 97 2.11 -5.72 0.67
CA HIS A 97 3.56 -5.88 0.60
C HIS A 97 3.91 -6.68 -0.64
N ILE A 98 4.91 -6.19 -1.39
CA ILE A 98 5.37 -6.83 -2.63
C ILE A 98 6.06 -8.16 -2.32
N SER A 99 6.98 -8.15 -1.36
CA SER A 99 7.67 -9.37 -0.91
C SER A 99 6.82 -10.15 0.10
N ASN A 100 7.14 -11.44 0.25
CA ASN A 100 6.60 -12.22 1.35
C ASN A 100 7.39 -11.87 2.62
N VAL A 101 6.80 -11.02 3.47
CA VAL A 101 7.46 -10.54 4.69
C VAL A 101 7.81 -11.66 5.67
N HIS A 102 7.07 -12.77 5.63
CA HIS A 102 7.33 -13.92 6.50
C HIS A 102 8.53 -14.76 6.07
N ALA A 103 9.03 -14.56 4.85
CA ALA A 103 10.21 -15.23 4.34
C ALA A 103 11.50 -14.42 4.53
N ARG A 104 11.43 -13.28 5.23
CA ARG A 104 12.53 -12.36 5.45
C ARG A 104 12.97 -12.38 6.92
N GLU A 105 13.65 -11.31 7.38
CA GLU A 105 14.15 -11.22 8.74
C GLU A 105 13.01 -11.30 9.76
N ASN A 106 13.30 -11.80 10.96
CA ASN A 106 12.28 -12.03 12.00
C ASN A 106 11.49 -10.77 12.37
N PHE A 107 12.11 -9.58 12.39
CA PHE A 107 11.38 -8.35 12.74
C PHE A 107 10.27 -8.03 11.74
N ARG A 108 10.33 -8.56 10.52
CA ARG A 108 9.31 -8.32 9.49
C ARG A 108 8.03 -9.13 9.71
N LYS A 109 8.03 -10.03 10.70
CA LYS A 109 6.83 -10.79 11.07
C LYS A 109 5.91 -10.02 12.01
N ILE A 110 6.38 -8.89 12.55
CA ILE A 110 5.64 -8.04 13.46
C ILE A 110 5.19 -6.79 12.71
N SER A 111 3.92 -6.42 12.88
CA SER A 111 3.37 -5.19 12.28
C SER A 111 2.58 -4.42 13.33
N HIS A 112 2.79 -3.10 13.34
CA HIS A 112 1.97 -2.15 14.11
C HIS A 112 0.80 -1.60 13.29
N VAL A 113 0.71 -1.99 12.03
CA VAL A 113 -0.22 -1.44 11.04
C VAL A 113 -1.31 -2.44 10.67
N SER A 114 -0.94 -3.70 10.47
CA SER A 114 -1.82 -4.72 9.88
C SER A 114 -3.12 -4.93 10.67
N ALA A 115 -3.05 -4.89 12.00
CA ALA A 115 -4.24 -5.10 12.84
C ALA A 115 -5.30 -3.99 12.69
N LYS A 116 -4.90 -2.84 12.17
CA LYS A 116 -5.80 -1.70 11.94
C LYS A 116 -6.37 -1.69 10.54
N CYS A 117 -5.82 -2.49 9.63
CA CYS A 117 -6.29 -2.61 8.26
C CYS A 117 -7.47 -3.57 8.16
N LYS A 118 -8.27 -3.41 7.12
CA LYS A 118 -9.35 -4.35 6.80
C LYS A 118 -8.80 -5.71 6.39
N GLY A 119 -7.64 -5.74 5.74
CA GLY A 119 -6.96 -6.96 5.33
C GLY A 119 -5.54 -6.67 4.88
N THR A 120 -4.76 -7.74 4.72
CA THR A 120 -3.35 -7.66 4.33
C THR A 120 -3.07 -8.65 3.20
N ILE A 121 -2.32 -8.20 2.19
CA ILE A 121 -1.88 -9.01 1.06
C ILE A 121 -0.36 -8.90 0.99
N SER A 122 0.33 -10.04 0.94
CA SER A 122 1.79 -10.08 1.00
C SER A 122 2.32 -11.18 0.10
N GLY A 123 3.40 -10.89 -0.64
CA GLY A 123 4.16 -11.92 -1.35
C GLY A 123 3.80 -12.15 -2.81
N PHE A 124 2.91 -11.36 -3.39
CA PHE A 124 2.46 -11.54 -4.77
C PHE A 124 3.07 -10.54 -5.75
N GLY A 125 4.17 -9.90 -5.37
CA GLY A 125 4.78 -8.87 -6.20
C GLY A 125 3.82 -7.70 -6.43
N MET A 126 3.91 -7.08 -7.60
CA MET A 126 3.03 -5.96 -7.96
C MET A 126 1.56 -6.37 -8.07
N LYS A 127 1.29 -7.65 -8.35
CA LYS A 127 -0.10 -8.17 -8.39
C LYS A 127 -0.84 -7.98 -7.07
N GLY A 128 -0.13 -7.78 -5.97
CA GLY A 128 -0.76 -7.50 -4.69
C GLY A 128 -1.69 -6.29 -4.73
N TYR A 129 -1.33 -5.27 -5.48
CA TYR A 129 -2.18 -4.08 -5.64
C TYR A 129 -3.48 -4.42 -6.39
N GLU A 130 -3.37 -5.20 -7.46
CA GLU A 130 -4.54 -5.66 -8.21
C GLU A 130 -5.47 -6.51 -7.33
N LEU A 131 -4.88 -7.42 -6.55
CA LEU A 131 -5.65 -8.25 -5.62
C LEU A 131 -6.37 -7.40 -4.58
N ALA A 132 -5.71 -6.37 -4.07
CA ALA A 132 -6.31 -5.45 -3.11
C ALA A 132 -7.52 -4.72 -3.73
N VAL A 133 -7.37 -4.19 -4.93
CA VAL A 133 -8.48 -3.53 -5.65
C VAL A 133 -9.63 -4.49 -5.88
N THR A 134 -9.32 -5.71 -6.33
CA THR A 134 -10.33 -6.75 -6.56
C THR A 134 -11.08 -7.08 -5.27
N SER A 135 -10.37 -7.17 -4.13
CA SER A 135 -11.00 -7.46 -2.84
C SER A 135 -12.02 -6.41 -2.42
N LEU A 136 -11.82 -5.16 -2.84
CA LEU A 136 -12.71 -4.06 -2.52
C LEU A 136 -13.99 -4.07 -3.39
N GLN A 137 -14.01 -4.81 -4.48
CA GLN A 137 -15.15 -4.94 -5.36
C GLN A 137 -16.05 -6.14 -5.00
N ILE A 138 -15.55 -7.06 -4.21
CA ILE A 138 -16.31 -8.23 -3.76
C ILE A 138 -17.23 -7.82 -2.61
N ARG A 139 -18.47 -8.19 -2.72
CA ARG A 139 -19.48 -7.93 -1.68
C ARG A 139 -19.76 -9.17 -0.85
#